data_b32da2e05c43f44b652f9b25222383a5
#
_entry.id   b32da2e05c43f44b652f9b25222383a5
#
_cell.length_a   1.000
_cell.length_b   1.000
_cell.length_c   1.000
_cell.angle_alpha   90.00
_cell.angle_beta   90.00
_cell.angle_gamma   90.00
#
_symmetry.space_group_name_H-M   'P 1'
#
loop_
_entity.id
_entity.type
_entity.pdbx_description
1 polymer ?
#
loop_
_entity_poly.entity_id
_entity_poly.type
_entity_poly.pdbx_seq_one_letter_code
_entity_poly.pdbx_strand_id
1 'polypeptide(L)'
;MTVLWTDEVTVTHKEHVMAMLAMAFPIPAGKTDQWKKFMSELAGARKAEFAASRRSLGVRERTFLQHTPQGDLVLVTLEGDHPETAFAEFSKRTDPFTVWFKQQVSEIHGMDLIAPPPGPMPQQLIVSHS
;
A
#
# COMPACT_ATOMS: atom_id res chain seq x y z
N MET A 1 12.93 -31.47 -15.81
CA MET A 1 12.12 -31.05 -15.99
C MET A 1 11.72 -30.57 -16.34
N THR A 2 12.08 -30.78 -16.45
CA THR A 2 11.25 -30.21 -16.82
C THR A 2 10.78 -29.82 -16.90
N VAL A 3 11.15 -30.08 -16.73
CA VAL A 3 10.27 -29.60 -16.88
C VAL A 3 9.70 -29.34 -17.04
N LEU A 4 9.91 -29.55 -17.06
CA LEU A 4 9.01 -29.08 -17.29
C LEU A 4 8.60 -28.63 -17.27
N TRP A 5 8.96 -28.77 -17.18
CA TRP A 5 8.26 -28.13 -17.20
C TRP A 5 8.05 -27.47 -17.75
N THR A 6 8.20 -27.50 -17.96
CA THR A 6 7.69 -26.72 -18.48
C THR A 6 7.14 -26.08 -18.89
N ASP A 7 7.25 -26.25 -18.86
CA ASP A 7 6.59 -25.58 -19.17
C ASP A 7 5.94 -25.18 -19.16
N GLU A 8 5.91 -25.44 -18.96
CA GLU A 8 5.18 -24.99 -18.87
C GLU A 8 4.71 -24.51 -18.36
N VAL A 9 4.87 -24.78 -18.25
CA VAL A 9 4.35 -24.22 -17.71
C VAL A 9 4.27 -23.54 -17.44
N THR A 10 4.68 -23.58 -17.43
CA THR A 10 4.56 -22.83 -17.17
C THR A 10 4.31 -22.00 -17.03
N VAL A 11 4.50 -22.02 -17.05
CA VAL A 11 4.29 -21.18 -16.82
C VAL A 11 3.77 -20.48 -16.55
N THR A 12 3.74 -20.58 -16.46
CA THR A 12 3.31 -19.86 -16.19
C THR A 12 2.95 -19.33 -15.50
N HIS A 13 3.07 -19.38 -14.92
CA HIS A 13 2.82 -18.86 -14.06
C HIS A 13 3.35 -18.16 -13.55
N LYS A 14 4.06 -17.88 -13.69
CA LYS A 14 4.59 -17.22 -13.38
C LYS A 14 4.55 -16.46 -12.96
N GLU A 15 4.72 -16.67 -13.11
CA GLU A 15 4.46 -16.17 -12.94
C GLU A 15 4.08 -15.32 -12.41
N HIS A 16 3.99 -15.42 -12.16
CA HIS A 16 3.38 -14.51 -11.49
C HIS A 16 3.88 -14.22 -10.23
N VAL A 17 4.93 -13.60 -10.28
CA VAL A 17 5.53 -13.02 -9.09
C VAL A 17 4.80 -11.73 -8.83
N MET A 18 4.05 -11.70 -7.77
CA MET A 18 3.43 -10.47 -7.32
C MET A 18 4.53 -9.57 -6.80
N ALA A 19 4.70 -8.42 -7.41
CA ALA A 19 5.63 -7.42 -6.92
C ALA A 19 5.09 -6.80 -5.64
N MET A 20 5.99 -6.34 -4.77
CA MET A 20 5.59 -5.69 -3.52
C MET A 20 6.30 -4.36 -3.38
N LEU A 21 5.53 -3.34 -3.04
CA LEU A 21 6.04 -2.02 -2.65
C LEU A 21 5.80 -1.86 -1.16
N ALA A 22 6.85 -1.51 -0.41
CA ALA A 22 6.73 -1.24 1.01
C ALA A 22 7.04 0.23 1.26
N MET A 23 6.30 0.84 2.19
CA MET A 23 6.46 2.26 2.51
C MET A 23 6.38 2.44 4.01
N ALA A 24 7.07 3.44 4.53
CA ALA A 24 7.02 3.80 5.94
C ALA A 24 6.67 5.29 6.05
N PHE A 25 5.67 5.58 6.89
CA PHE A 25 5.23 6.96 7.10
C PHE A 25 5.27 7.25 8.59
N PRO A 26 6.01 8.27 9.03
CA PRO A 26 5.97 8.64 10.45
C PRO A 26 4.61 9.23 10.81
N ILE A 27 4.18 8.96 12.04
CA ILE A 27 3.00 9.62 12.60
C ILE A 27 3.50 10.73 13.51
N PRO A 28 3.18 12.00 13.23
CA PRO A 28 3.57 13.08 14.11
C PRO A 28 3.03 12.88 15.53
N ALA A 29 3.73 13.43 16.51
CA ALA A 29 3.33 13.30 17.90
C ALA A 29 1.89 13.78 18.10
N GLY A 30 1.10 12.97 18.82
CA GLY A 30 -0.29 13.28 19.13
C GLY A 30 -1.29 12.85 18.06
N LYS A 31 -0.85 12.23 16.97
CA LYS A 31 -1.75 11.85 15.86
C LYS A 31 -2.09 10.37 15.81
N THR A 32 -1.51 9.55 16.69
CA THR A 32 -1.71 8.09 16.62
C THR A 32 -3.16 7.70 16.85
N ASP A 33 -3.86 8.36 17.77
CA ASP A 33 -5.27 8.04 18.01
C ASP A 33 -6.14 8.37 16.79
N GLN A 34 -5.85 9.47 16.12
CA GLN A 34 -6.56 9.84 14.90
C GLN A 34 -6.31 8.82 13.80
N TRP A 35 -5.06 8.33 13.69
CA TRP A 35 -4.72 7.30 12.72
C TRP A 35 -5.47 6.00 13.03
N LYS A 36 -5.55 5.59 14.31
CA LYS A 36 -6.30 4.40 14.70
C LYS A 36 -7.78 4.52 14.35
N LYS A 37 -8.35 5.71 14.53
CA LYS A 37 -9.74 5.95 14.15
C LYS A 37 -9.92 5.80 12.64
N PHE A 38 -8.99 6.33 11.84
CA PHE A 38 -8.99 6.17 10.40
C PHE A 38 -8.97 4.69 10.01
N MET A 39 -8.09 3.88 10.63
CA MET A 39 -8.03 2.45 10.39
C MET A 39 -9.34 1.75 10.77
N SER A 40 -9.96 2.15 11.87
CA SER A 40 -11.26 1.59 12.29
C SER A 40 -12.34 1.87 11.26
N GLU A 41 -12.36 3.04 10.66
CA GLU A 41 -13.31 3.35 9.60
C GLU A 41 -13.09 2.49 8.36
N LEU A 42 -11.83 2.27 7.98
CA LEU A 42 -11.49 1.41 6.85
C LEU A 42 -11.82 -0.05 7.10
N ALA A 43 -11.72 -0.51 8.34
CA ALA A 43 -12.06 -1.90 8.71
C ALA A 43 -13.56 -2.07 8.98
N GLY A 44 -14.31 -0.99 9.14
CA GLY A 44 -15.72 -1.00 9.50
C GLY A 44 -16.60 -0.37 8.44
N ALA A 45 -17.04 0.86 8.67
CA ALA A 45 -18.04 1.52 7.83
C ALA A 45 -17.63 1.67 6.37
N ARG A 46 -16.32 1.81 6.10
CA ARG A 46 -15.82 2.00 4.74
C ARG A 46 -15.09 0.78 4.18
N LYS A 47 -15.30 -0.39 4.79
CA LYS A 47 -14.60 -1.61 4.39
C LYS A 47 -14.84 -1.96 2.93
N ALA A 48 -16.08 -1.89 2.47
CA ALA A 48 -16.42 -2.22 1.09
C ALA A 48 -15.78 -1.25 0.09
N GLU A 49 -15.80 0.05 0.41
CA GLU A 49 -15.17 1.07 -0.44
C GLU A 49 -13.67 0.89 -0.52
N PHE A 50 -13.03 0.59 0.61
CA PHE A 50 -11.60 0.37 0.67
C PHE A 50 -11.21 -0.84 -0.17
N ALA A 51 -11.90 -1.96 0.00
CA ALA A 51 -11.65 -3.18 -0.77
C ALA A 51 -11.85 -2.95 -2.27
N ALA A 52 -12.93 -2.26 -2.64
CA ALA A 52 -13.21 -1.96 -4.05
C ALA A 52 -12.12 -1.07 -4.66
N SER A 53 -11.67 -0.06 -3.92
CA SER A 53 -10.60 0.83 -4.36
C SER A 53 -9.32 0.05 -4.69
N ARG A 54 -8.91 -0.83 -3.80
CA ARG A 54 -7.67 -1.58 -3.99
C ARG A 54 -7.79 -2.62 -5.09
N ARG A 55 -8.96 -3.28 -5.23
CA ARG A 55 -9.19 -4.19 -6.35
C ARG A 55 -9.11 -3.46 -7.69
N SER A 56 -9.69 -2.28 -7.77
CA SER A 56 -9.65 -1.51 -9.03
C SER A 56 -8.25 -1.04 -9.38
N LEU A 57 -7.37 -0.94 -8.39
CA LEU A 57 -5.95 -0.59 -8.62
C LEU A 57 -5.09 -1.83 -8.84
N GLY A 58 -5.65 -3.03 -8.70
CA GLY A 58 -4.91 -4.28 -8.91
C GLY A 58 -3.92 -4.58 -7.80
N VAL A 59 -4.18 -4.13 -6.58
CA VAL A 59 -3.27 -4.36 -5.45
C VAL A 59 -4.02 -4.84 -4.21
N ARG A 60 -3.27 -5.49 -3.33
CA ARG A 60 -3.66 -5.77 -1.96
C ARG A 60 -2.82 -4.87 -1.06
N GLU A 61 -3.47 -4.19 -0.15
CA GLU A 61 -2.79 -3.33 0.81
C GLU A 61 -2.81 -3.96 2.20
N ARG A 62 -1.67 -3.93 2.88
CA ARG A 62 -1.58 -4.23 4.31
C ARG A 62 -0.96 -3.06 5.02
N THR A 63 -1.45 -2.78 6.22
CA THR A 63 -1.00 -1.63 6.99
C THR A 63 -0.70 -2.07 8.41
N PHE A 64 0.45 -1.63 8.94
CA PHE A 64 0.95 -2.02 10.24
C PHE A 64 1.33 -0.78 11.03
N LEU A 65 1.19 -0.85 12.34
CA LEU A 65 1.67 0.19 13.25
C LEU A 65 2.89 -0.32 13.99
N GLN A 66 3.94 0.48 14.02
CA GLN A 66 5.14 0.17 14.79
C GLN A 66 5.44 1.32 15.74
N HIS A 67 5.55 1.00 17.04
CA HIS A 67 6.01 1.95 18.04
C HIS A 67 7.53 1.91 18.10
N THR A 68 8.15 3.08 18.12
CA THR A 68 9.62 3.19 18.27
C THR A 68 9.94 4.27 19.31
N PRO A 69 11.18 4.26 19.84
CA PRO A 69 11.57 5.34 20.76
C PRO A 69 11.53 6.73 20.15
N GLN A 70 11.60 6.84 18.82
CA GLN A 70 11.55 8.12 18.11
C GLN A 70 10.13 8.49 17.66
N GLY A 71 9.14 7.66 17.95
CA GLY A 71 7.76 7.91 17.56
C GLY A 71 7.15 6.73 16.83
N ASP A 72 5.91 6.88 16.41
CA ASP A 72 5.16 5.81 15.76
C ASP A 72 5.34 5.87 14.24
N LEU A 73 5.35 4.70 13.62
CA LEU A 73 5.45 4.55 12.17
C LEU A 73 4.28 3.72 11.65
N VAL A 74 3.76 4.12 10.51
CA VAL A 74 2.84 3.30 9.73
C VAL A 74 3.64 2.62 8.63
N LEU A 75 3.53 1.31 8.53
CA LEU A 75 4.16 0.54 7.48
C LEU A 75 3.07 0.04 6.55
N VAL A 76 3.21 0.31 5.26
CA VAL A 76 2.20 -0.04 4.26
C VAL A 76 2.86 -0.90 3.20
N THR A 77 2.23 -2.03 2.85
CA THR A 77 2.64 -2.81 1.69
C THR A 77 1.54 -2.82 0.66
N LEU A 78 1.93 -2.66 -0.60
CA LEU A 78 1.05 -2.83 -1.75
C LEU A 78 1.60 -3.99 -2.57
N GLU A 79 0.78 -5.01 -2.78
CA GLU A 79 1.17 -6.21 -3.47
C GLU A 79 0.28 -6.41 -4.69
N GLY A 80 0.88 -6.60 -5.86
CA GLY A 80 0.17 -6.79 -7.11
C GLY A 80 1.14 -6.87 -8.27
N ASP A 81 0.62 -6.83 -9.49
CA ASP A 81 1.46 -6.90 -10.68
C ASP A 81 2.29 -5.63 -10.86
N HIS A 82 1.71 -4.47 -10.56
CA HIS A 82 2.37 -3.18 -10.77
C HIS A 82 2.04 -2.20 -9.63
N PRO A 83 2.59 -2.44 -8.41
CA PRO A 83 2.23 -1.61 -7.25
C PRO A 83 2.66 -0.15 -7.38
N GLU A 84 3.78 0.15 -8.05
CA GLU A 84 4.19 1.55 -8.25
C GLU A 84 3.22 2.28 -9.15
N THR A 85 2.75 1.60 -10.22
CA THR A 85 1.73 2.16 -11.11
C THR A 85 0.42 2.38 -10.36
N ALA A 86 0.04 1.44 -9.49
CA ALA A 86 -1.16 1.57 -8.69
C ALA A 86 -1.08 2.77 -7.76
N PHE A 87 0.07 3.01 -7.14
CA PHE A 87 0.25 4.14 -6.25
C PHE A 87 0.15 5.47 -7.01
N ALA A 88 0.79 5.55 -8.20
CA ALA A 88 0.70 6.74 -9.04
C ALA A 88 -0.74 6.98 -9.51
N GLU A 89 -1.45 5.92 -9.87
CA GLU A 89 -2.84 6.01 -10.29
C GLU A 89 -3.72 6.51 -9.14
N PHE A 90 -3.54 5.96 -7.94
CA PHE A 90 -4.28 6.38 -6.76
C PHE A 90 -4.10 7.87 -6.50
N SER A 91 -2.88 8.39 -6.62
CA SER A 91 -2.60 9.79 -6.32
C SER A 91 -3.32 10.74 -7.27
N LYS A 92 -3.73 10.27 -8.45
CA LYS A 92 -4.45 11.08 -9.45
C LYS A 92 -5.96 10.98 -9.35
N ARG A 93 -6.50 10.00 -8.63
CA ARG A 93 -7.94 9.77 -8.57
C ARG A 93 -8.66 10.86 -7.80
N THR A 94 -9.89 11.15 -8.23
CA THR A 94 -10.70 12.22 -7.67
C THR A 94 -12.09 11.73 -7.24
N ASP A 95 -12.32 10.41 -7.19
CA ASP A 95 -13.58 9.88 -6.67
C ASP A 95 -13.73 10.19 -5.17
N PRO A 96 -14.96 10.21 -4.65
CA PRO A 96 -15.18 10.64 -3.25
C PRO A 96 -14.42 9.86 -2.22
N PHE A 97 -14.31 8.53 -2.35
CA PHE A 97 -13.56 7.72 -1.40
C PHE A 97 -12.09 8.09 -1.41
N THR A 98 -11.48 8.19 -2.60
CA THR A 98 -10.06 8.54 -2.73
C THR A 98 -9.77 9.93 -2.18
N VAL A 99 -10.63 10.90 -2.46
CA VAL A 99 -10.48 12.26 -1.91
C VAL A 99 -10.52 12.23 -0.39
N TRP A 100 -11.50 11.52 0.19
CA TRP A 100 -11.59 11.38 1.64
C TRP A 100 -10.34 10.71 2.22
N PHE A 101 -9.87 9.63 1.59
CA PHE A 101 -8.68 8.90 2.05
C PHE A 101 -7.45 9.82 2.05
N LYS A 102 -7.25 10.56 0.96
CA LYS A 102 -6.12 11.48 0.86
C LYS A 102 -6.18 12.60 1.90
N GLN A 103 -7.38 13.09 2.21
CA GLN A 103 -7.55 14.08 3.26
C GLN A 103 -7.15 13.53 4.62
N GLN A 104 -7.55 12.30 4.93
CA GLN A 104 -7.16 11.65 6.19
C GLN A 104 -5.63 11.53 6.30
N VAL A 105 -4.98 11.08 5.23
CA VAL A 105 -3.53 10.95 5.20
C VAL A 105 -2.85 12.31 5.39
N SER A 106 -3.35 13.33 4.72
CA SER A 106 -2.80 14.68 4.84
C SER A 106 -2.92 15.20 6.27
N GLU A 107 -4.08 15.03 6.90
CA GLU A 107 -4.32 15.51 8.26
C GLU A 107 -3.49 14.75 9.30
N ILE A 108 -3.32 13.46 9.11
CA ILE A 108 -2.62 12.62 10.09
C ILE A 108 -1.11 12.74 9.93
N HIS A 109 -0.62 12.61 8.71
CA HIS A 109 0.82 12.50 8.44
C HIS A 109 1.46 13.80 8.00
N GLY A 110 0.67 14.83 7.70
CA GLY A 110 1.19 16.07 7.15
C GLY A 110 1.75 15.91 5.74
N MET A 111 1.27 14.90 5.01
CA MET A 111 1.73 14.59 3.65
C MET A 111 0.64 14.85 2.65
N ASP A 112 1.04 15.25 1.44
CA ASP A 112 0.12 15.42 0.34
C ASP A 112 0.33 14.29 -0.67
N LEU A 113 -0.70 13.45 -0.86
CA LEU A 113 -0.66 12.33 -1.80
C LEU A 113 -1.11 12.70 -3.22
N ILE A 114 -1.19 13.99 -3.54
CA ILE A 114 -1.42 14.45 -4.92
C ILE A 114 -0.19 14.13 -5.78
N ALA A 115 0.98 14.10 -5.15
CA ALA A 115 2.23 13.78 -5.80
C ALA A 115 2.91 12.63 -5.08
N PRO A 116 3.81 11.88 -5.73
CA PRO A 116 4.58 10.86 -5.03
C PRO A 116 5.35 11.48 -3.86
N PRO A 117 5.58 10.71 -2.77
CA PRO A 117 6.37 11.20 -1.65
C PRO A 117 7.74 11.66 -2.11
N PRO A 118 8.32 12.70 -1.46
CA PRO A 118 9.67 13.12 -1.82
C PRO A 118 10.68 12.04 -1.45
N GLY A 119 11.74 11.95 -2.23
CA GLY A 119 12.82 10.99 -2.01
C GLY A 119 12.52 9.62 -2.61
N PRO A 120 13.51 8.73 -2.55
CA PRO A 120 13.36 7.39 -3.13
C PRO A 120 12.42 6.53 -2.28
N MET A 121 11.68 5.66 -2.96
CA MET A 121 10.86 4.66 -2.29
C MET A 121 11.73 3.54 -1.76
N PRO A 122 11.29 2.84 -0.70
CA PRO A 122 12.02 1.66 -0.23
C PRO A 122 12.25 0.66 -1.35
N GLN A 123 13.43 0.10 -1.39
CA GLN A 123 13.84 -0.85 -2.42
C GLN A 123 13.89 -2.25 -1.85
N GLN A 124 13.25 -3.21 -2.53
CA GLN A 124 13.37 -4.59 -2.15
C GLN A 124 14.77 -5.09 -2.50
N LEU A 125 15.50 -5.59 -1.52
CA LEU A 125 16.86 -6.06 -1.72
C LEU A 125 16.93 -7.58 -1.84
N ILE A 126 15.98 -8.29 -1.23
CA ILE A 126 16.01 -9.75 -1.22
C ILE A 126 14.61 -10.30 -1.01
N VAL A 127 14.35 -11.43 -1.61
CA VAL A 127 13.14 -12.22 -1.37
C VAL A 127 13.59 -13.68 -1.26
N SER A 128 12.98 -14.41 -0.32
CA SER A 128 13.43 -15.79 -0.03
C SER A 128 12.91 -16.81 -1.06
N HIS A 129 11.92 -16.44 -1.85
CA HIS A 129 11.39 -17.28 -2.92
C HIS A 129 11.42 -16.52 -4.22
N SER A 130 11.74 -17.22 -5.25
CA SER A 130 11.72 -16.63 -6.59
C SER A 130 10.42 -16.92 -7.32
#